data_fea470080f3a237209cb3822ee8f90f2
#
_entry.id   fea470080f3a237209cb3822ee8f90f2
#
_cell.length_a   1.000
_cell.length_b   1.000
_cell.length_c   1.000
_cell.angle_alpha   90.00
_cell.angle_beta   90.00
_cell.angle_gamma   90.00
#
_symmetry.space_group_name_H-M   'P 1'
#
loop_
_entity.id
_entity.type
_entity.pdbx_description
1 polymer ?
#
loop_
_entity_poly.entity_id
_entity_poly.type
_entity_poly.pdbx_seq_one_letter_code
_entity_poly.pdbx_strand_id
1 'polypeptide(L)' 'SRHAGILGAPEFPLAAADLLSHGVDKGPCLGEMLRAAEAHWVGQDFAPSRQDLIDFAMTSG' A
#
# COMPACT_ATOMS: atom_id res chain seq x y z
N SER A 1 -8.33 -1.65 -13.93
CA SER A 1 -8.22 -1.25 -14.31
C SER A 1 -7.99 -0.78 -15.00
N ARG A 2 -8.00 -0.74 -15.17
CA ARG A 2 -7.90 -0.37 -15.81
C ARG A 2 -7.11 0.16 -16.34
N HIS A 3 -6.74 0.45 -16.64
CA HIS A 3 -6.06 1.02 -17.14
C HIS A 3 -5.29 0.83 -17.68
N ALA A 4 -5.84 0.32 -17.23
CA ALA A 4 -5.17 -0.06 -18.09
C ALA A 4 -4.21 0.47 -19.06
N GLY A 5 -4.29 0.72 -19.97
CA GLY A 5 -3.32 1.15 -20.91
C GLY A 5 -2.12 1.89 -20.40
N ILE A 6 -2.04 1.99 -19.13
CA ILE A 6 -0.89 2.66 -18.52
C ILE A 6 0.33 1.79 -18.70
N LEU A 7 1.35 2.35 -19.28
CA LEU A 7 2.55 1.61 -19.54
C LEU A 7 3.55 1.78 -18.42
N GLY A 8 4.08 0.69 -17.97
CA GLY A 8 5.23 0.70 -17.10
C GLY A 8 4.98 0.79 -15.63
N ALA A 9 3.84 1.26 -15.19
CA ALA A 9 3.60 1.37 -13.76
C ALA A 9 2.84 0.16 -13.26
N PRO A 10 3.42 -0.62 -12.32
CA PRO A 10 2.70 -1.75 -11.74
C PRO A 10 1.58 -1.25 -10.84
N GLU A 11 0.61 -2.11 -10.59
CA GLU A 11 -0.46 -1.77 -9.67
C GLU A 11 0.05 -1.87 -8.24
N PHE A 12 -0.43 -0.94 -7.41
CA PHE A 12 -0.10 -0.96 -5.99
C PHE A 12 -0.64 -2.25 -5.37
N PRO A 13 0.24 -3.07 -4.80
CA PRO A 13 -0.16 -4.41 -4.35
C PRO A 13 -0.93 -4.45 -3.03
N LEU A 14 -0.79 -3.41 -2.23
CA LEU A 14 -1.44 -3.37 -0.92
C LEU A 14 -2.84 -2.80 -1.06
N ALA A 15 -3.79 -3.39 -0.34
CA ALA A 15 -5.17 -2.93 -0.35
C ALA A 15 -5.62 -2.64 1.07
N ALA A 16 -6.68 -1.82 1.21
CA ALA A 16 -7.24 -1.53 2.52
C ALA A 16 -7.63 -2.81 3.26
N ALA A 17 -8.17 -3.78 2.53
CA ALA A 17 -8.57 -5.06 3.12
C ALA A 17 -7.41 -5.78 3.78
N ASP A 18 -6.21 -5.63 3.23
CA ASP A 18 -5.03 -6.26 3.83
C ASP A 18 -4.76 -5.70 5.21
N LEU A 19 -4.85 -4.38 5.36
CA LEU A 19 -4.63 -3.74 6.65
C LEU A 19 -5.75 -4.05 7.62
N LEU A 20 -6.99 -4.09 7.14
CA LEU A 20 -8.11 -4.46 7.99
C LEU A 20 -7.95 -5.86 8.54
N SER A 21 -7.45 -6.79 7.73
CA SER A 21 -7.17 -8.15 8.17
C SER A 21 -6.12 -8.19 9.26
N HIS A 22 -5.25 -7.21 9.29
CA HIS A 22 -4.18 -7.14 10.28
C HIS A 22 -4.59 -6.36 11.52
N GLY A 23 -5.85 -5.99 11.63
CA GLY A 23 -6.35 -5.34 12.82
C GLY A 23 -6.37 -3.83 12.78
N VAL A 24 -6.07 -3.23 11.63
CA VAL A 24 -6.14 -1.79 11.49
C VAL A 24 -7.61 -1.37 11.37
N ASP A 25 -8.00 -0.37 12.14
CA ASP A 25 -9.38 0.11 12.12
C ASP A 25 -9.67 0.89 10.85
N LYS A 26 -10.90 0.75 10.40
CA LYS A 26 -11.39 1.52 9.28
C LYS A 26 -11.57 2.97 9.73
N GLY A 27 -10.85 3.87 9.12
CA GLY A 27 -10.94 5.28 9.51
C GLY A 27 -9.85 6.09 8.84
N PRO A 28 -9.65 7.34 9.30
CA PRO A 28 -8.64 8.21 8.70
C PRO A 28 -7.24 7.62 8.72
N CYS A 29 -6.91 6.90 9.80
CA CYS A 29 -5.59 6.27 9.90
C CYS A 29 -5.35 5.27 8.78
N LEU A 30 -6.37 4.51 8.43
CA LEU A 30 -6.24 3.53 7.37
C LEU A 30 -5.84 4.19 6.06
N GLY A 31 -6.50 5.29 5.72
CA GLY A 31 -6.16 6.03 4.52
C GLY A 31 -4.75 6.57 4.54
N GLU A 32 -4.33 7.08 5.69
CA GLU A 32 -2.99 7.62 5.84
C GLU A 32 -1.94 6.53 5.71
N MET A 33 -2.20 5.38 6.30
CA MET A 33 -1.28 4.25 6.20
C MET A 33 -1.13 3.80 4.75
N LEU A 34 -2.22 3.74 4.02
CA LEU A 34 -2.18 3.36 2.62
C LEU A 34 -1.38 4.37 1.79
N ARG A 35 -1.57 5.66 2.07
CA ARG A 35 -0.84 6.70 1.38
C ARG A 35 0.65 6.62 1.65
N ALA A 36 1.00 6.42 2.91
CA ALA A 36 2.40 6.32 3.30
C ALA A 36 3.05 5.11 2.65
N ALA A 37 2.33 3.99 2.63
CA ALA A 37 2.84 2.77 2.01
C ALA A 37 3.01 2.95 0.51
N GLU A 38 2.07 3.63 -0.12
CA GLU A 38 2.16 3.87 -1.56
C GLU A 38 3.35 4.76 -1.88
N ALA A 39 3.54 5.82 -1.11
CA ALA A 39 4.66 6.72 -1.31
C ALA A 39 5.99 5.99 -1.12
N HIS A 40 6.06 5.13 -0.12
CA HIS A 40 7.25 4.32 0.12
C HIS A 40 7.52 3.38 -1.06
N TRP A 41 6.46 2.74 -1.54
CA TRP A 41 6.54 1.81 -2.66
C TRP A 41 7.06 2.50 -3.92
N VAL A 42 6.50 3.66 -4.23
CA VAL A 42 6.94 4.43 -5.39
C VAL A 42 8.38 4.92 -5.19
N GLY A 43 8.70 5.36 -3.99
CA GLY A 43 10.03 5.86 -3.68
C GLY A 43 11.10 4.77 -3.75
N GLN A 44 10.71 3.51 -3.61
CA GLN A 44 11.61 2.38 -3.71
C GLN A 44 11.57 1.74 -5.10
N ASP A 45 11.07 2.47 -6.07
CA ASP A 45 11.02 2.02 -7.46
C ASP A 45 10.21 0.73 -7.62
N PHE A 46 9.11 0.65 -6.87
CA PHE A 46 8.17 -0.47 -6.90
C PHE A 46 8.80 -1.79 -6.44
N ALA A 47 9.90 -1.70 -5.70
CA ALA A 47 10.60 -2.88 -5.22
C ALA A 47 9.88 -3.60 -4.08
N PRO A 48 9.26 -2.89 -3.10
CA PRO A 48 8.63 -3.60 -1.98
C PRO A 48 7.49 -4.49 -2.43
N SER A 49 7.39 -5.66 -1.82
CA SER A 49 6.28 -6.56 -2.06
C SER A 49 5.09 -6.17 -1.17
N ARG A 50 3.97 -6.85 -1.37
CA ARG A 50 2.81 -6.63 -0.53
C ARG A 50 3.15 -6.82 0.95
N GLN A 51 3.87 -7.87 1.27
CA GLN A 51 4.24 -8.14 2.66
C GLN A 51 5.16 -7.04 3.21
N ASP A 52 6.09 -6.58 2.39
CA ASP A 52 6.97 -5.48 2.79
C ASP A 52 6.17 -4.23 3.12
N LEU A 53 5.16 -3.95 2.32
CA LEU A 53 4.33 -2.78 2.54
C LEU A 53 3.45 -2.92 3.77
N ILE A 54 2.95 -4.12 4.03
CA ILE A 54 2.20 -4.38 5.25
C ILE A 54 3.08 -4.13 6.46
N ASP A 55 4.28 -4.68 6.44
CA ASP A 55 5.23 -4.49 7.53
C ASP A 55 5.56 -3.02 7.73
N PHE A 56 5.77 -2.31 6.63
CA PHE A 56 6.06 -0.87 6.70
C PHE A 56 4.90 -0.13 7.35
N ALA A 57 3.68 -0.39 6.90
CA ALA A 57 2.50 0.29 7.41
C ALA A 57 2.29 0.00 8.89
N MET A 58 2.44 -1.26 9.28
CA MET A 58 2.23 -1.64 10.67
C MET A 58 3.32 -1.06 11.57
N THR A 59 4.53 -0.96 11.07
CA THR A 59 5.64 -0.40 11.85
C THR A 59 5.51 1.11 11.98
N SER A 60 5.08 1.77 10.91
CA SER A 60 4.95 3.23 10.92
C SER A 60 3.79 3.72 11.77
N GLY A 61 2.78 2.88 11.86
CA GLY A 61 1.61 3.25 12.62
C GLY A 61 1.90 3.25 14.08
#